data_b30a47f2b97fbe38bf55a95303518c57
#
_entry.id   b30a47f2b97fbe38bf55a95303518c57
#
_cell.length_a   1.000
_cell.length_b   1.000
_cell.length_c   1.000
_cell.angle_alpha   90.00
_cell.angle_beta   90.00
_cell.angle_gamma   90.00
#
_symmetry.space_group_name_H-M   'P 1'
#
loop_
_entity.id
_entity.type
_entity.pdbx_description
1 polymer ?
#
loop_
_entity_poly.entity_id
_entity_poly.type
_entity_poly.pdbx_seq_one_letter_code
_entity_poly.pdbx_strand_id
1 'polypeptide(L)'
;MKRLIFIALSLVVALYVHAGIQQIIGEWKTVDDKTGDNFSIVSIYRGTDGLYYGKIAKMLVGPQDLRCDQCTGADHNAPIEGLVIIRGMSYDAENNLLKGGKVLDPESGKFYYGKIYPKNGKLVLRGSIDKRGFLGRNQTWIRK
;
A
#
# COMPACT_ATOMS: atom_id res chain seq x y z
N MET A 1 -1.15 -2.35 -43.66
CA MET A 1 -0.27 -3.13 -42.78
C MET A 1 0.38 -2.31 -41.64
N LYS A 2 0.90 -1.11 -41.88
CA LYS A 2 1.52 -0.28 -40.83
C LYS A 2 0.57 0.10 -39.65
N ARG A 3 -0.72 0.31 -39.91
CA ARG A 3 -1.71 0.69 -38.86
C ARG A 3 -2.05 -0.45 -37.89
N LEU A 4 -2.02 -1.71 -38.36
CA LEU A 4 -2.30 -2.88 -37.50
C LEU A 4 -1.17 -3.18 -36.51
N ILE A 5 0.10 -2.88 -36.88
CA ILE A 5 1.26 -3.09 -36.02
C ILE A 5 1.23 -2.12 -34.82
N PHE A 6 0.81 -0.85 -35.02
CA PHE A 6 0.70 0.13 -33.93
C PHE A 6 -0.39 -0.22 -32.91
N ILE A 7 -1.52 -0.75 -33.36
CA ILE A 7 -2.62 -1.17 -32.47
C ILE A 7 -2.21 -2.38 -31.63
N ALA A 8 -1.53 -3.36 -32.23
CA ALA A 8 -1.05 -4.53 -31.53
C ALA A 8 0.00 -4.17 -30.46
N LEU A 9 0.91 -3.25 -30.75
CA LEU A 9 1.94 -2.81 -29.81
C LEU A 9 1.34 -2.06 -28.61
N SER A 10 0.35 -1.20 -28.83
CA SER A 10 -0.35 -0.48 -27.74
C SER A 10 -1.14 -1.43 -26.83
N LEU A 11 -1.74 -2.48 -27.38
CA LEU A 11 -2.46 -3.47 -26.60
C LEU A 11 -1.53 -4.29 -25.70
N VAL A 12 -0.36 -4.67 -26.21
CA VAL A 12 0.64 -5.43 -25.46
C VAL A 12 1.18 -4.60 -24.29
N VAL A 13 1.50 -3.33 -24.49
CA VAL A 13 1.97 -2.44 -23.41
C VAL A 13 0.91 -2.29 -22.33
N ALA A 14 -0.37 -2.12 -22.70
CA ALA A 14 -1.46 -2.01 -21.73
C ALA A 14 -1.62 -3.29 -20.90
N LEU A 15 -1.42 -4.46 -21.47
CA LEU A 15 -1.47 -5.74 -20.75
C LEU A 15 -0.32 -5.88 -19.73
N TYR A 16 0.89 -5.46 -20.07
CA TYR A 16 2.03 -5.48 -19.14
C TYR A 16 1.83 -4.53 -17.96
N VAL A 17 1.32 -3.33 -18.19
CA VAL A 17 1.01 -2.36 -17.12
C VAL A 17 -0.05 -2.91 -16.18
N HIS A 18 -1.09 -3.54 -16.72
CA HIS A 18 -2.15 -4.15 -15.92
C HIS A 18 -1.63 -5.31 -15.07
N ALA A 19 -0.78 -6.18 -15.65
CA ALA A 19 -0.17 -7.30 -14.93
C ALA A 19 0.73 -6.83 -13.76
N GLY A 20 1.48 -5.72 -13.93
CA GLY A 20 2.36 -5.18 -12.90
C GLY A 20 1.61 -4.71 -11.66
N ILE A 21 0.57 -3.89 -11.81
CA ILE A 21 -0.20 -3.37 -10.67
C ILE A 21 -0.95 -4.47 -9.93
N GLN A 22 -1.35 -5.56 -10.59
CA GLN A 22 -1.99 -6.71 -9.95
C GLN A 22 -1.08 -7.42 -8.95
N GLN A 23 0.22 -7.24 -9.02
CA GLN A 23 1.16 -7.74 -8.02
C GLN A 23 1.13 -6.93 -6.71
N ILE A 24 0.51 -5.76 -6.72
CA ILE A 24 0.48 -4.83 -5.59
C ILE A 24 -0.92 -4.73 -4.98
N ILE A 25 -1.95 -4.56 -5.79
CA ILE A 25 -3.33 -4.45 -5.29
C ILE A 25 -3.85 -5.77 -4.74
N GLY A 26 -4.83 -5.68 -3.84
CA GLY A 26 -5.45 -6.83 -3.19
C GLY A 26 -5.20 -6.84 -1.69
N GLU A 27 -5.38 -8.00 -1.06
CA GLU A 27 -5.29 -8.16 0.38
C GLU A 27 -3.95 -8.75 0.81
N TRP A 28 -3.36 -8.11 1.82
CA TRP A 28 -2.06 -8.43 2.37
C TRP A 28 -2.14 -8.60 3.88
N LYS A 29 -1.46 -9.62 4.40
CA LYS A 29 -1.23 -9.76 5.83
C LYS A 29 0.00 -8.97 6.22
N THR A 30 -0.16 -8.04 7.13
CA THR A 30 0.98 -7.35 7.74
C THR A 30 1.64 -8.26 8.75
N VAL A 31 2.95 -8.16 8.87
CA VAL A 31 3.75 -9.00 9.76
C VAL A 31 4.39 -8.08 10.81
N ASP A 32 4.27 -8.46 12.06
CA ASP A 32 4.97 -7.79 13.16
C ASP A 32 6.47 -8.06 13.06
N ASP A 33 7.27 -7.00 13.00
CA ASP A 33 8.72 -7.10 12.80
C ASP A 33 9.45 -7.73 13.99
N LYS A 34 8.83 -7.73 15.17
CA LYS A 34 9.42 -8.26 16.39
C LYS A 34 9.07 -9.73 16.63
N THR A 35 7.83 -10.11 16.36
CA THR A 35 7.31 -11.46 16.64
C THR A 35 7.22 -12.34 15.42
N GLY A 36 7.13 -11.76 14.21
CA GLY A 36 6.88 -12.49 12.97
C GLY A 36 5.41 -12.89 12.77
N ASP A 37 4.53 -12.52 13.69
CA ASP A 37 3.11 -12.87 13.63
C ASP A 37 2.35 -12.02 12.63
N ASN A 38 1.27 -12.57 12.07
CA ASN A 38 0.34 -11.81 11.24
C ASN A 38 -0.47 -10.88 12.14
N PHE A 39 -0.41 -9.57 11.86
CA PHE A 39 -0.97 -8.53 12.71
C PHE A 39 -2.34 -8.04 12.22
N SER A 40 -2.44 -7.76 10.92
CA SER A 40 -3.68 -7.26 10.31
C SER A 40 -3.77 -7.66 8.83
N ILE A 41 -4.94 -7.46 8.25
CA ILE A 41 -5.15 -7.53 6.81
C ILE A 41 -5.32 -6.11 6.28
N VAL A 42 -4.50 -5.73 5.31
CA VAL A 42 -4.61 -4.45 4.60
C VAL A 42 -5.06 -4.72 3.17
N SER A 43 -6.10 -4.01 2.75
CA SER A 43 -6.60 -4.05 1.37
C SER A 43 -6.07 -2.84 0.61
N ILE A 44 -5.28 -3.08 -0.45
CA ILE A 44 -4.78 -2.06 -1.36
C ILE A 44 -5.67 -2.00 -2.59
N TYR A 45 -6.16 -0.82 -2.93
CA TYR A 45 -7.13 -0.60 -4.00
C TYR A 45 -6.90 0.73 -4.71
N ARG A 46 -7.47 0.86 -5.91
CA ARG A 46 -7.49 2.10 -6.66
C ARG A 46 -8.72 2.92 -6.27
N GLY A 47 -8.52 4.19 -5.92
CA GLY A 47 -9.59 5.13 -5.68
C GLY A 47 -10.22 5.68 -6.97
N THR A 48 -11.34 6.37 -6.83
CA THR A 48 -12.05 7.01 -7.96
C THR A 48 -11.26 8.16 -8.59
N ASP A 49 -10.31 8.74 -7.84
CA ASP A 49 -9.35 9.75 -8.31
C ASP A 49 -8.17 9.17 -9.11
N GLY A 50 -8.11 7.85 -9.25
CA GLY A 50 -7.04 7.14 -9.95
C GLY A 50 -5.79 6.88 -9.11
N LEU A 51 -5.73 7.38 -7.87
CA LEU A 51 -4.66 7.10 -6.93
C LEU A 51 -4.94 5.80 -6.14
N TYR A 52 -3.92 5.31 -5.47
CA TYR A 52 -4.00 4.06 -4.72
C TYR A 52 -4.02 4.33 -3.22
N TYR A 53 -4.81 3.53 -2.54
CA TYR A 53 -5.08 3.60 -1.11
C TYR A 53 -4.95 2.21 -0.48
N GLY A 54 -4.75 2.19 0.82
CA GLY A 54 -4.78 0.95 1.60
C GLY A 54 -5.49 1.16 2.91
N LYS A 55 -6.46 0.29 3.21
CA LYS A 55 -7.20 0.32 4.47
C LYS A 55 -6.95 -0.94 5.27
N ILE A 56 -6.94 -0.82 6.59
CA ILE A 56 -6.97 -1.97 7.48
C ILE A 56 -8.35 -2.61 7.37
N ALA A 57 -8.43 -3.75 6.68
CA ALA A 57 -9.68 -4.48 6.49
C ALA A 57 -10.05 -5.28 7.73
N LYS A 58 -9.05 -5.80 8.46
CA LYS A 58 -9.25 -6.62 9.66
C LYS A 58 -8.03 -6.62 10.56
N MET A 59 -8.25 -6.56 11.86
CA MET A 59 -7.23 -6.87 12.87
C MET A 59 -7.22 -8.37 13.14
N LEU A 60 -6.03 -8.97 13.17
CA LEU A 60 -5.85 -10.40 13.45
C LEU A 60 -5.45 -10.65 14.90
N VAL A 61 -4.96 -9.63 15.58
CA VAL A 61 -4.56 -9.67 16.98
C VAL A 61 -5.12 -8.47 17.73
N GLY A 62 -5.28 -8.59 19.04
CA GLY A 62 -5.79 -7.53 19.89
C GLY A 62 -7.31 -7.34 19.83
N PRO A 63 -7.82 -6.32 20.54
CA PRO A 63 -9.25 -6.00 20.57
C PRO A 63 -9.75 -5.54 19.19
N GLN A 64 -10.92 -6.00 18.78
CA GLN A 64 -11.53 -5.59 17.50
C GLN A 64 -12.11 -4.17 17.53
N ASP A 65 -12.36 -3.62 18.70
CA ASP A 65 -12.84 -2.26 18.92
C ASP A 65 -11.72 -1.23 19.14
N LEU A 66 -10.48 -1.60 18.79
CA LEU A 66 -9.31 -0.74 18.88
C LEU A 66 -9.51 0.54 18.05
N ARG A 67 -9.13 1.68 18.64
CA ARG A 67 -9.26 2.99 18.01
C ARG A 67 -7.92 3.69 17.90
N CYS A 68 -7.80 4.59 16.91
CA CYS A 68 -6.60 5.40 16.71
C CYS A 68 -6.60 6.61 17.65
N ASP A 69 -6.28 6.39 18.90
CA ASP A 69 -6.25 7.43 19.93
C ASP A 69 -5.09 8.42 19.74
N GLN A 70 -3.99 7.99 19.11
CA GLN A 70 -2.84 8.83 18.78
C GLN A 70 -2.99 9.59 17.46
N CYS A 71 -3.98 9.26 16.64
CA CYS A 71 -4.25 9.97 15.39
C CYS A 71 -4.78 11.39 15.67
N THR A 72 -4.66 12.26 14.65
CA THR A 72 -5.11 13.65 14.71
C THR A 72 -6.22 13.91 13.68
N GLY A 73 -6.93 15.04 13.85
CA GLY A 73 -7.98 15.46 12.92
C GLY A 73 -9.11 14.44 12.80
N ALA A 74 -9.57 14.18 11.60
CA ALA A 74 -10.67 13.26 11.32
C ALA A 74 -10.38 11.81 11.68
N ASP A 75 -9.11 11.42 11.80
CA ASP A 75 -8.70 10.06 12.16
C ASP A 75 -8.64 9.84 13.67
N HIS A 76 -8.72 10.91 14.47
CA HIS A 76 -8.69 10.79 15.93
C HIS A 76 -9.85 9.95 16.45
N ASN A 77 -9.52 8.94 17.23
CA ASN A 77 -10.47 7.94 17.74
C ASN A 77 -11.26 7.18 16.67
N ALA A 78 -10.85 7.23 15.40
CA ALA A 78 -11.43 6.39 14.37
C ALA A 78 -11.16 4.91 14.68
N PRO A 79 -12.10 3.99 14.34
CA PRO A 79 -11.83 2.57 14.44
C PRO A 79 -10.61 2.18 13.61
N ILE A 80 -9.76 1.32 14.14
CA ILE A 80 -8.59 0.81 13.40
C ILE A 80 -9.05 -0.02 12.20
N GLU A 81 -10.03 -0.89 12.37
CA GLU A 81 -10.66 -1.56 11.22
C GLU A 81 -11.42 -0.55 10.37
N GLY A 82 -11.08 -0.49 9.08
CA GLY A 82 -11.58 0.49 8.12
C GLY A 82 -10.70 1.75 7.96
N LEU A 83 -9.71 1.95 8.84
CA LEU A 83 -8.81 3.11 8.75
C LEU A 83 -7.96 3.05 7.49
N VAL A 84 -7.97 4.12 6.71
CA VAL A 84 -7.13 4.24 5.51
C VAL A 84 -5.73 4.68 5.94
N ILE A 85 -4.78 3.77 5.87
CA ILE A 85 -3.40 3.99 6.31
C ILE A 85 -2.43 4.30 5.16
N ILE A 86 -2.74 3.89 3.94
CA ILE A 86 -1.98 4.22 2.73
C ILE A 86 -2.82 5.21 1.93
N ARG A 87 -2.26 6.37 1.58
CA ARG A 87 -3.04 7.47 1.01
C ARG A 87 -2.36 8.13 -0.17
N GLY A 88 -3.08 8.22 -1.29
CA GLY A 88 -2.72 9.04 -2.43
C GLY A 88 -1.45 8.59 -3.16
N MET A 89 -1.23 7.29 -3.29
CA MET A 89 -0.09 6.75 -4.02
C MET A 89 -0.32 6.80 -5.52
N SER A 90 0.72 7.14 -6.27
CA SER A 90 0.77 7.03 -7.73
C SER A 90 1.47 5.76 -8.16
N TYR A 91 1.00 5.13 -9.23
CA TYR A 91 1.65 3.95 -9.79
C TYR A 91 2.73 4.36 -10.80
N ASP A 92 3.96 3.94 -10.53
CA ASP A 92 5.09 4.02 -11.45
C ASP A 92 5.21 2.68 -12.20
N ALA A 93 4.69 2.66 -13.43
CA ALA A 93 4.65 1.43 -14.23
C ALA A 93 6.04 0.98 -14.70
N GLU A 94 6.98 1.91 -14.86
CA GLU A 94 8.35 1.61 -15.30
C GLU A 94 9.11 0.83 -14.22
N ASN A 95 8.93 1.19 -12.95
CA ASN A 95 9.59 0.56 -11.81
C ASN A 95 8.68 -0.41 -11.04
N ASN A 96 7.43 -0.57 -11.45
CA ASN A 96 6.41 -1.41 -10.82
C ASN A 96 6.30 -1.16 -9.30
N LEU A 97 6.03 0.08 -8.94
CA LEU A 97 5.87 0.48 -7.54
C LEU A 97 4.83 1.59 -7.36
N LEU A 98 4.31 1.70 -6.15
CA LEU A 98 3.52 2.84 -5.70
C LEU A 98 4.42 3.83 -4.96
N LYS A 99 4.26 5.12 -5.22
CA LYS A 99 5.04 6.21 -4.62
C LYS A 99 4.24 7.53 -4.52
N GLY A 100 4.84 8.51 -3.87
CA GLY A 100 4.34 9.90 -3.84
C GLY A 100 3.22 10.16 -2.84
N GLY A 101 2.78 9.15 -2.11
CA GLY A 101 1.76 9.27 -1.07
C GLY A 101 2.33 9.19 0.34
N LYS A 102 1.41 9.02 1.30
CA LYS A 102 1.70 8.94 2.72
C LYS A 102 1.23 7.63 3.33
N VAL A 103 1.92 7.20 4.36
CA VAL A 103 1.53 6.07 5.20
C VAL A 103 1.31 6.57 6.62
N LEU A 104 0.14 6.28 7.17
CA LEU A 104 -0.20 6.52 8.56
C LEU A 104 0.23 5.32 9.41
N ASP A 105 1.00 5.57 10.44
CA ASP A 105 1.23 4.62 11.52
C ASP A 105 0.16 4.85 12.60
N PRO A 106 -0.81 3.95 12.76
CA PRO A 106 -1.89 4.15 13.73
C PRO A 106 -1.43 4.05 15.18
N GLU A 107 -0.29 3.43 15.45
CA GLU A 107 0.27 3.30 16.80
C GLU A 107 0.79 4.65 17.31
N SER A 108 1.45 5.42 16.46
CA SER A 108 2.02 6.72 16.80
C SER A 108 1.18 7.91 16.32
N GLY A 109 0.24 7.69 15.40
CA GLY A 109 -0.52 8.75 14.74
C GLY A 109 0.30 9.56 13.72
N LYS A 110 1.52 9.14 13.41
CA LYS A 110 2.44 9.85 12.51
C LYS A 110 2.27 9.40 11.07
N PHE A 111 2.50 10.34 10.15
CA PHE A 111 2.57 10.08 8.72
C PHE A 111 4.02 9.98 8.25
N TYR A 112 4.24 9.04 7.33
CA TYR A 112 5.53 8.82 6.66
C TYR A 112 5.35 8.92 5.15
N TYR A 113 6.41 9.25 4.43
CA TYR A 113 6.45 9.06 2.99
C TYR A 113 6.47 7.59 2.66
N GLY A 114 5.66 7.17 1.70
CA GLY A 114 5.47 5.76 1.36
C GLY A 114 6.06 5.38 0.00
N LYS A 115 6.62 4.17 -0.05
CA LYS A 115 6.95 3.47 -1.28
C LYS A 115 6.57 2.01 -1.11
N ILE A 116 5.85 1.44 -2.09
CA ILE A 116 5.32 0.07 -2.02
C ILE A 116 5.69 -0.65 -3.31
N TYR A 117 6.32 -1.81 -3.20
CA TYR A 117 6.74 -2.60 -4.36
C TYR A 117 6.71 -4.10 -4.08
N PRO A 118 6.43 -4.92 -5.12
CA PRO A 118 6.49 -6.37 -4.99
C PRO A 118 7.95 -6.85 -5.00
N LYS A 119 8.23 -7.86 -4.20
CA LYS A 119 9.53 -8.53 -4.15
C LYS A 119 9.37 -9.98 -3.75
N ASN A 120 9.79 -10.91 -4.63
CA ASN A 120 9.76 -12.35 -4.36
C ASN A 120 8.38 -12.86 -3.92
N GLY A 121 7.29 -12.41 -4.58
CA GLY A 121 5.92 -12.80 -4.24
C GLY A 121 5.34 -12.15 -2.97
N LYS A 122 6.12 -11.33 -2.31
CA LYS A 122 5.73 -10.54 -1.13
C LYS A 122 5.59 -9.07 -1.50
N LEU A 123 5.07 -8.27 -0.59
CA LEU A 123 4.97 -6.82 -0.75
C LEU A 123 5.88 -6.13 0.25
N VAL A 124 6.71 -5.21 -0.21
CA VAL A 124 7.52 -4.37 0.67
C VAL A 124 6.89 -2.98 0.77
N LEU A 125 6.62 -2.55 1.99
CA LEU A 125 6.24 -1.19 2.33
C LEU A 125 7.42 -0.50 2.97
N ARG A 126 7.91 0.56 2.35
CA ARG A 126 8.92 1.44 2.94
C ARG A 126 8.27 2.73 3.43
N GLY A 127 8.37 2.98 4.73
CA GLY A 127 8.02 4.26 5.35
C GLY A 127 9.28 5.07 5.66
N SER A 128 9.32 6.34 5.29
CA SER A 128 10.47 7.22 5.53
C SER A 128 10.05 8.60 6.03
N ILE A 129 10.93 9.24 6.80
CA ILE A 129 10.72 10.61 7.27
C ILE A 129 11.11 11.64 6.21
N ASP A 130 11.99 11.27 5.28
CA ASP A 130 12.40 12.08 4.14
C ASP A 130 11.71 11.65 2.85
N LYS A 131 11.46 12.62 1.99
CA LYS A 131 10.76 12.40 0.71
C LYS A 131 11.49 11.46 -0.25
N ARG A 132 12.82 11.39 -0.16
CA ARG A 132 13.66 10.52 -0.99
C ARG A 132 13.67 9.06 -0.55
N GLY A 133 13.24 8.77 0.69
CA GLY A 133 13.17 7.43 1.25
C GLY A 133 14.48 6.91 1.84
N PHE A 134 15.46 7.77 2.11
CA PHE A 134 16.75 7.36 2.70
C PHE A 134 16.61 6.99 4.18
N LEU A 135 15.93 7.83 4.96
CA LEU A 135 15.74 7.65 6.40
C LEU A 135 14.39 6.96 6.67
N GLY A 136 14.40 5.66 6.55
CA GLY A 136 13.18 4.90 6.72
C GLY A 136 13.45 3.42 7.02
N ARG A 137 12.37 2.68 7.14
CA ARG A 137 12.44 1.22 7.30
C ARG A 137 11.40 0.52 6.44
N ASN A 138 11.69 -0.75 6.17
CA ASN A 138 10.83 -1.61 5.39
C ASN A 138 10.02 -2.53 6.30
N GLN A 139 8.78 -2.78 5.89
CA GLN A 139 7.98 -3.90 6.34
C GLN A 139 7.72 -4.82 5.14
N THR A 140 7.70 -6.12 5.38
CA THR A 140 7.39 -7.10 4.33
C THR A 140 6.07 -7.77 4.67
N TRP A 141 5.12 -7.67 3.74
CA TRP A 141 3.78 -8.23 3.88
C TRP A 141 3.62 -9.47 2.99
N ILE A 142 2.81 -10.41 3.42
CA ILE A 142 2.52 -11.64 2.68
C ILE A 142 1.11 -11.60 2.09
N ARG A 143 0.94 -12.21 0.92
CA ARG A 143 -0.37 -12.29 0.28
C ARG A 143 -1.34 -13.08 1.18
N LYS A 144 -2.57 -12.56 1.30
CA LYS A 144 -3.65 -13.27 1.98
C LYS A 144 -4.14 -14.46 1.17
#